data_dc54a2886a13316cc1c26e1e7dc4a563
#
_entry.id   dc54a2886a13316cc1c26e1e7dc4a563
#
_cell.length_a   1.000
_cell.length_b   1.000
_cell.length_c   1.000
_cell.angle_alpha   90.00
_cell.angle_beta   90.00
_cell.angle_gamma   90.00
#
_symmetry.space_group_name_H-M   'P 1'
#
loop_
_entity.id
_entity.type
_entity.pdbx_description
1 polymer ?
#
loop_
_entity_poly.entity_id
_entity_poly.type
_entity_poly.pdbx_seq_one_letter_code
_entity_poly.pdbx_strand_id
1 'polypeptide(L)'
;VIDEAHHALAETYAEVMNAYPKAKKLGLTATPYRMNGKGFADLFDTLLCSWSMERFIAEGRLSLYDYYSIKPDSADQLLIDSLQKRGADGDYQQRELNEVMDVRPSLERLCLTIKQYVTGKKGIVYAISIQHAEHIAQFYRENGIKAVAISSKTPLAERKELIERFKSSSRSSSLKSDSTTSDEIEVLVSVDLFSEGFDCPDVEFIQLARPTLSLAKYMQMVGRGLRAAEGKECCVILDNVGLYKRFGLPSVDRDWQSMFEGRTSLEDLLQEACMQVNSHNCRMDLVMDGDEEMMK
;
A
#
# COMPACT_ATOMS: atom_id res chain seq x y z
N VAL A 1 23.65 10.20 7.04
CA VAL A 1 22.19 10.14 6.92
C VAL A 1 21.81 8.76 6.39
N ILE A 2 20.82 8.12 7.00
CA ILE A 2 20.31 6.80 6.62
C ILE A 2 18.84 7.00 6.24
N ASP A 3 18.52 6.77 4.98
CA ASP A 3 17.14 6.74 4.50
C ASP A 3 16.53 5.36 4.74
N GLU A 4 15.20 5.29 4.88
CA GLU A 4 14.49 4.07 5.28
C GLU A 4 15.13 3.36 6.49
N ALA A 5 15.39 4.15 7.54
CA ALA A 5 16.17 3.72 8.71
C ALA A 5 15.56 2.53 9.46
N HIS A 6 14.32 2.13 9.16
CA HIS A 6 13.74 0.89 9.68
C HIS A 6 14.48 -0.38 9.19
N HIS A 7 15.31 -0.26 8.15
CA HIS A 7 16.23 -1.32 7.69
C HIS A 7 17.62 -1.26 8.35
N ALA A 8 17.92 -0.24 9.16
CA ALA A 8 19.26 0.08 9.65
C ALA A 8 19.92 -0.98 10.57
N LEU A 9 19.21 -2.06 10.94
CA LEU A 9 19.80 -3.19 11.68
C LEU A 9 20.31 -4.34 10.79
N ALA A 10 20.23 -4.22 9.46
CA ALA A 10 20.93 -5.18 8.61
C ALA A 10 22.44 -5.11 8.91
N GLU A 11 23.13 -6.25 8.89
CA GLU A 11 24.55 -6.37 9.23
C GLU A 11 25.41 -5.34 8.50
N THR A 12 25.11 -5.06 7.23
CA THR A 12 25.79 -4.06 6.41
C THR A 12 25.74 -2.63 6.98
N TYR A 13 24.60 -2.24 7.58
CA TYR A 13 24.49 -0.93 8.24
C TYR A 13 25.27 -0.89 9.56
N ALA A 14 25.27 -1.98 10.31
CA ALA A 14 26.04 -2.09 11.55
C ALA A 14 27.56 -1.97 11.26
N GLU A 15 28.05 -2.60 10.18
CA GLU A 15 29.44 -2.47 9.74
C GLU A 15 29.80 -1.01 9.40
N VAL A 16 28.96 -0.33 8.62
CA VAL A 16 29.17 1.10 8.29
C VAL A 16 29.15 1.97 9.55
N MET A 17 28.21 1.74 10.46
CA MET A 17 28.12 2.50 11.72
C MET A 17 29.35 2.28 12.62
N ASN A 18 29.89 1.06 12.66
CA ASN A 18 31.08 0.71 13.43
C ASN A 18 32.36 1.27 12.82
N ALA A 19 32.42 1.38 11.48
CA ALA A 19 33.52 2.01 10.78
C ALA A 19 33.67 3.52 11.09
N TYR A 20 32.55 4.17 11.46
CA TYR A 20 32.48 5.60 11.76
C TYR A 20 31.91 5.90 13.16
N PRO A 21 32.53 5.45 14.25
CA PRO A 21 31.96 5.53 15.61
C PRO A 21 31.76 6.95 16.13
N LYS A 22 32.48 7.93 15.58
CA LYS A 22 32.38 9.36 15.98
C LYS A 22 31.41 10.15 15.12
N ALA A 23 30.86 9.56 14.06
CA ALA A 23 29.90 10.24 13.19
C ALA A 23 28.54 10.39 13.89
N LYS A 24 27.93 11.57 13.77
CA LYS A 24 26.52 11.77 14.14
C LYS A 24 25.64 11.01 13.16
N LYS A 25 24.68 10.26 13.68
CA LYS A 25 23.77 9.42 12.89
C LYS A 25 22.41 10.08 12.80
N LEU A 26 21.89 10.22 11.59
CA LEU A 26 20.52 10.68 11.33
C LEU A 26 19.81 9.60 10.53
N GLY A 27 18.74 9.05 11.09
CA GLY A 27 17.84 8.11 10.42
C GLY A 27 16.55 8.81 9.99
N LEU A 28 16.12 8.56 8.77
CA LEU A 28 14.84 9.01 8.23
C LEU A 28 13.96 7.77 8.00
N THR A 29 12.74 7.77 8.49
CA THR A 29 11.76 6.70 8.26
C THR A 29 10.35 7.21 8.47
N ALA A 30 9.40 6.71 7.69
CA ALA A 30 7.98 6.95 7.92
C ALA A 30 7.42 6.10 9.08
N THR A 31 8.09 5.00 9.43
CA THR A 31 7.61 4.02 10.41
C THR A 31 8.76 3.52 11.27
N PRO A 32 8.98 4.07 12.46
CA PRO A 32 9.99 3.60 13.40
C PRO A 32 9.52 2.32 14.14
N TYR A 33 9.11 1.30 13.36
CA TYR A 33 8.62 0.01 13.84
C TYR A 33 9.24 -1.13 13.05
N ARG A 34 9.52 -2.23 13.73
CA ARG A 34 10.04 -3.48 13.15
C ARG A 34 9.14 -4.64 13.50
N MET A 35 8.97 -5.57 12.55
CA MET A 35 8.14 -6.77 12.74
C MET A 35 8.62 -7.69 13.88
N ASN A 36 9.92 -7.64 14.23
CA ASN A 36 10.49 -8.42 15.34
C ASN A 36 10.31 -7.76 16.72
N GLY A 37 9.60 -6.62 16.79
CA GLY A 37 9.34 -5.87 18.04
C GLY A 37 10.57 -5.21 18.67
N LYS A 38 11.77 -5.32 18.05
CA LYS A 38 12.97 -4.64 18.55
C LYS A 38 12.90 -3.16 18.20
N GLY A 39 13.17 -2.31 19.18
CA GLY A 39 13.26 -0.87 18.99
C GLY A 39 14.51 -0.43 18.23
N PHE A 40 14.75 0.87 18.23
CA PHE A 40 15.89 1.52 17.58
C PHE A 40 16.83 2.21 18.56
N ALA A 41 16.54 2.14 19.87
CA ALA A 41 17.31 2.80 20.92
C ALA A 41 18.80 2.36 20.97
N ASP A 42 19.12 1.18 20.46
CA ASP A 42 20.50 0.71 20.32
C ASP A 42 21.31 1.47 19.23
N LEU A 43 20.61 2.12 18.28
CA LEU A 43 21.23 2.78 17.13
C LEU A 43 21.10 4.30 17.16
N PHE A 44 20.02 4.81 17.74
CA PHE A 44 19.67 6.20 17.76
C PHE A 44 19.25 6.62 19.18
N ASP A 45 19.73 7.76 19.64
CA ASP A 45 19.51 8.25 21.01
C ASP A 45 18.12 8.87 21.19
N THR A 46 17.51 9.39 20.12
CA THR A 46 16.29 10.19 20.20
C THR A 46 15.45 10.02 18.94
N LEU A 47 14.12 9.94 19.12
CA LEU A 47 13.12 10.03 18.06
C LEU A 47 12.60 11.47 17.96
N LEU A 48 12.56 12.01 16.74
CA LEU A 48 11.89 13.26 16.43
C LEU A 48 10.70 12.96 15.53
N CYS A 49 9.50 13.05 16.07
CA CYS A 49 8.27 12.85 15.30
C CYS A 49 7.86 14.13 14.58
N SER A 50 7.36 13.98 13.37
CA SER A 50 6.68 15.01 12.62
C SER A 50 5.25 15.23 13.12
N TRP A 51 4.45 16.02 12.44
CA TRP A 51 3.02 16.14 12.71
C TRP A 51 2.30 14.81 12.48
N SER A 52 1.12 14.66 13.12
CA SER A 52 0.24 13.52 12.81
C SER A 52 -0.25 13.58 11.36
N MET A 53 -0.62 12.44 10.81
CA MET A 53 -1.18 12.37 9.46
C MET A 53 -2.47 13.19 9.33
N GLU A 54 -3.32 13.18 10.36
CA GLU A 54 -4.54 14.00 10.40
C GLU A 54 -4.23 15.49 10.25
N ARG A 55 -3.18 15.96 10.93
CA ARG A 55 -2.77 17.35 10.81
C ARG A 55 -2.24 17.67 9.40
N PHE A 56 -1.48 16.77 8.80
CA PHE A 56 -1.03 16.96 7.41
C PHE A 56 -2.21 17.00 6.43
N ILE A 57 -3.25 16.19 6.65
CA ILE A 57 -4.50 16.22 5.86
C ILE A 57 -5.23 17.53 6.09
N ALA A 58 -5.41 17.96 7.34
CA ALA A 58 -6.09 19.22 7.68
C ALA A 58 -5.40 20.45 7.08
N GLU A 59 -4.07 20.43 6.99
CA GLU A 59 -3.25 21.48 6.38
C GLU A 59 -3.15 21.36 4.83
N GLY A 60 -3.86 20.39 4.21
CA GLY A 60 -3.84 20.17 2.77
C GLY A 60 -2.49 19.65 2.21
N ARG A 61 -1.61 19.15 3.08
CA ARG A 61 -0.31 18.57 2.68
C ARG A 61 -0.43 17.13 2.22
N LEU A 62 -1.48 16.45 2.71
CA LEU A 62 -1.90 15.14 2.25
C LEU A 62 -3.35 15.20 1.77
N SER A 63 -3.71 14.32 0.86
CA SER A 63 -5.07 14.17 0.34
C SER A 63 -5.99 13.56 1.40
N LEU A 64 -7.26 13.96 1.40
CA LEU A 64 -8.32 13.19 2.02
C LEU A 64 -8.38 11.79 1.41
N TYR A 65 -8.97 10.84 2.14
CA TYR A 65 -9.15 9.49 1.60
C TYR A 65 -10.46 8.85 2.08
N ASP A 66 -11.01 8.00 1.22
CA ASP A 66 -12.05 7.04 1.57
C ASP A 66 -11.42 5.65 1.66
N TYR A 67 -11.85 4.84 2.62
CA TYR A 67 -11.28 3.51 2.86
C TYR A 67 -12.36 2.44 2.77
N TYR A 68 -12.21 1.53 1.83
CA TYR A 68 -13.10 0.38 1.65
C TYR A 68 -12.32 -0.90 1.93
N SER A 69 -12.87 -1.78 2.75
CA SER A 69 -12.20 -3.05 3.08
C SER A 69 -13.15 -4.23 3.00
N ILE A 70 -12.58 -5.42 2.91
CA ILE A 70 -13.32 -6.68 2.96
C ILE A 70 -13.86 -6.93 4.38
N LYS A 71 -14.97 -7.66 4.46
CA LYS A 71 -15.55 -8.06 5.73
C LYS A 71 -14.66 -9.09 6.44
N PRO A 72 -14.70 -9.12 7.80
CA PRO A 72 -13.89 -10.06 8.58
C PRO A 72 -14.17 -11.55 8.30
N ASP A 73 -15.37 -11.87 7.79
CA ASP A 73 -15.85 -13.21 7.46
C ASP A 73 -15.86 -13.50 5.94
N SER A 74 -15.30 -12.60 5.16
CA SER A 74 -15.22 -12.77 3.69
C SER A 74 -14.33 -13.95 3.31
N ALA A 75 -14.56 -14.52 2.11
CA ALA A 75 -13.79 -15.63 1.58
C ALA A 75 -12.27 -15.29 1.52
N ASP A 76 -11.92 -14.07 1.08
CA ASP A 76 -10.52 -13.64 1.03
C ASP A 76 -9.91 -13.48 2.43
N GLN A 77 -10.69 -12.96 3.41
CA GLN A 77 -10.19 -12.84 4.78
C GLN A 77 -9.92 -14.21 5.39
N LEU A 78 -10.81 -15.19 5.18
CA LEU A 78 -10.61 -16.57 5.66
C LEU A 78 -9.37 -17.22 5.02
N LEU A 79 -9.13 -16.96 3.73
CA LEU A 79 -7.90 -17.42 3.05
C LEU A 79 -6.65 -16.79 3.67
N ILE A 80 -6.67 -15.49 3.94
CA ILE A 80 -5.55 -14.76 4.55
C ILE A 80 -5.30 -15.24 5.98
N ASP A 81 -6.36 -15.45 6.78
CA ASP A 81 -6.25 -15.94 8.15
C ASP A 81 -5.70 -17.39 8.21
N SER A 82 -5.79 -18.14 7.11
CA SER A 82 -5.21 -19.50 6.99
C SER A 82 -3.70 -19.51 6.75
N LEU A 83 -3.07 -18.38 6.40
CA LEU A 83 -1.64 -18.28 6.07
C LEU A 83 -0.76 -18.48 7.30
N GLN A 84 0.13 -19.47 7.26
CA GLN A 84 0.98 -19.84 8.39
C GLN A 84 2.47 -19.61 8.16
N LYS A 85 2.92 -19.72 6.90
CA LYS A 85 4.35 -19.66 6.60
C LYS A 85 4.88 -18.23 6.55
N ARG A 86 6.10 -18.06 7.06
CA ARG A 86 6.79 -16.76 7.07
C ARG A 86 8.03 -16.82 6.17
N GLY A 87 8.32 -15.71 5.51
CA GLY A 87 9.57 -15.50 4.78
C GLY A 87 10.74 -15.17 5.72
N ALA A 88 11.93 -15.07 5.17
CA ALA A 88 13.13 -14.72 5.92
C ALA A 88 13.06 -13.30 6.53
N ASP A 89 12.25 -12.41 5.94
CA ASP A 89 11.98 -11.05 6.41
C ASP A 89 10.92 -10.99 7.52
N GLY A 90 10.30 -12.13 7.88
CA GLY A 90 9.23 -12.22 8.87
C GLY A 90 7.83 -11.96 8.32
N ASP A 91 7.69 -11.50 7.07
CA ASP A 91 6.41 -11.33 6.38
C ASP A 91 5.85 -12.67 5.90
N TYR A 92 4.65 -12.68 5.34
CA TYR A 92 4.09 -13.88 4.72
C TYR A 92 5.01 -14.44 3.62
N GLN A 93 5.12 -15.76 3.55
CA GLN A 93 5.89 -16.41 2.50
C GLN A 93 5.20 -16.20 1.13
N GLN A 94 5.92 -15.61 0.18
CA GLN A 94 5.40 -15.24 -1.14
C GLN A 94 4.80 -16.45 -1.90
N ARG A 95 5.41 -17.64 -1.76
CA ARG A 95 4.92 -18.84 -2.43
C ARG A 95 3.55 -19.26 -1.91
N GLU A 96 3.36 -19.26 -0.58
CA GLU A 96 2.06 -19.58 0.03
C GLU A 96 1.00 -18.55 -0.36
N LEU A 97 1.36 -17.26 -0.36
CA LEU A 97 0.47 -16.19 -0.82
C LEU A 97 -0.02 -16.41 -2.26
N ASN A 98 0.89 -16.76 -3.18
CA ASN A 98 0.52 -17.02 -4.56
C ASN A 98 -0.41 -18.24 -4.68
N GLU A 99 -0.09 -19.34 -3.97
CA GLU A 99 -0.90 -20.56 -3.99
C GLU A 99 -2.33 -20.31 -3.51
N VAL A 100 -2.52 -19.39 -2.56
CA VAL A 100 -3.82 -19.12 -1.91
C VAL A 100 -4.59 -17.99 -2.60
N MET A 101 -3.91 -16.91 -3.01
CA MET A 101 -4.55 -15.67 -3.46
C MET A 101 -4.51 -15.46 -4.98
N ASP A 102 -3.53 -16.04 -5.70
CA ASP A 102 -3.44 -15.91 -7.17
C ASP A 102 -4.36 -16.92 -7.86
N VAL A 103 -5.65 -16.80 -7.57
CA VAL A 103 -6.71 -17.68 -8.08
C VAL A 103 -7.81 -16.83 -8.70
N ARG A 104 -8.50 -17.41 -9.69
CA ARG A 104 -9.52 -16.70 -10.47
C ARG A 104 -10.59 -16.01 -9.61
N PRO A 105 -11.18 -16.62 -8.57
CA PRO A 105 -12.17 -15.93 -7.72
C PRO A 105 -11.64 -14.68 -7.03
N SER A 106 -10.37 -14.67 -6.59
CA SER A 106 -9.75 -13.48 -6.02
C SER A 106 -9.54 -12.38 -7.07
N LEU A 107 -9.11 -12.73 -8.30
CA LEU A 107 -8.98 -11.77 -9.41
C LEU A 107 -10.33 -11.16 -9.79
N GLU A 108 -11.40 -11.95 -9.80
CA GLU A 108 -12.77 -11.48 -10.04
C GLU A 108 -13.20 -10.44 -9.00
N ARG A 109 -12.99 -10.71 -7.70
CA ARG A 109 -13.31 -9.76 -6.62
C ARG A 109 -12.48 -8.47 -6.71
N LEU A 110 -11.18 -8.55 -7.00
CA LEU A 110 -10.34 -7.37 -7.24
C LEU A 110 -10.90 -6.51 -8.38
N CYS A 111 -11.29 -7.12 -9.49
CA CYS A 111 -11.85 -6.43 -10.65
C CYS A 111 -13.22 -5.79 -10.34
N LEU A 112 -14.09 -6.51 -9.64
CA LEU A 112 -15.40 -6.01 -9.22
C LEU A 112 -15.26 -4.78 -8.32
N THR A 113 -14.32 -4.80 -7.38
CA THR A 113 -14.04 -3.67 -6.49
C THR A 113 -13.66 -2.42 -7.27
N ILE A 114 -12.79 -2.52 -8.31
CA ILE A 114 -12.48 -1.39 -9.17
C ILE A 114 -13.72 -0.88 -9.91
N LYS A 115 -14.51 -1.79 -10.51
CA LYS A 115 -15.71 -1.42 -11.26
C LYS A 115 -16.74 -0.73 -10.38
N GLN A 116 -16.84 -1.10 -9.12
CA GLN A 116 -17.82 -0.57 -8.19
C GLN A 116 -17.43 0.81 -7.64
N TYR A 117 -16.18 1.02 -7.28
CA TYR A 117 -15.78 2.18 -6.49
C TYR A 117 -14.92 3.21 -7.24
N VAL A 118 -14.17 2.79 -8.28
CA VAL A 118 -13.13 3.61 -8.90
C VAL A 118 -13.08 3.52 -10.43
N THR A 119 -14.19 3.18 -11.09
CA THR A 119 -14.27 3.12 -12.55
C THR A 119 -13.77 4.43 -13.18
N GLY A 120 -12.86 4.32 -14.15
CA GLY A 120 -12.29 5.46 -14.89
C GLY A 120 -11.32 6.31 -14.06
N LYS A 121 -10.97 5.93 -12.84
CA LYS A 121 -9.97 6.60 -12.02
C LYS A 121 -8.58 6.03 -12.26
N LYS A 122 -7.59 6.87 -12.06
CA LYS A 122 -6.17 6.54 -12.16
C LYS A 122 -5.66 5.94 -10.85
N GLY A 123 -5.08 4.74 -10.91
CA GLY A 123 -4.66 4.08 -9.67
C GLY A 123 -3.51 3.09 -9.76
N ILE A 124 -3.09 2.65 -8.57
CA ILE A 124 -2.02 1.66 -8.39
C ILE A 124 -2.57 0.45 -7.65
N VAL A 125 -2.25 -0.75 -8.15
CA VAL A 125 -2.55 -2.04 -7.51
C VAL A 125 -1.26 -2.67 -7.03
N TYR A 126 -1.22 -3.05 -5.76
CA TYR A 126 -0.07 -3.75 -5.17
C TYR A 126 -0.31 -5.25 -5.14
N ALA A 127 0.44 -5.98 -5.97
CA ALA A 127 0.35 -7.42 -6.13
C ALA A 127 1.36 -8.19 -5.27
N ILE A 128 1.16 -9.49 -5.10
CA ILE A 128 2.00 -10.39 -4.31
C ILE A 128 3.33 -10.69 -4.99
N SER A 129 3.27 -10.97 -6.29
CA SER A 129 4.40 -11.41 -7.11
C SER A 129 4.30 -10.86 -8.52
N ILE A 130 5.38 -10.96 -9.29
CA ILE A 130 5.40 -10.56 -10.70
C ILE A 130 4.32 -11.30 -11.48
N GLN A 131 4.19 -12.61 -11.27
CA GLN A 131 3.17 -13.43 -11.92
C GLN A 131 1.75 -12.96 -11.54
N HIS A 132 1.49 -12.73 -10.25
CA HIS A 132 0.19 -12.19 -9.80
C HIS A 132 -0.10 -10.82 -10.41
N ALA A 133 0.91 -9.94 -10.52
CA ALA A 133 0.73 -8.64 -11.18
C ALA A 133 0.36 -8.77 -12.67
N GLU A 134 0.99 -9.70 -13.37
CA GLU A 134 0.68 -10.01 -14.77
C GLU A 134 -0.73 -10.57 -14.92
N HIS A 135 -1.15 -11.50 -14.04
CA HIS A 135 -2.50 -12.08 -14.04
C HIS A 135 -3.57 -11.00 -13.74
N ILE A 136 -3.35 -10.14 -12.74
CA ILE A 136 -4.26 -9.03 -12.44
C ILE A 136 -4.38 -8.11 -13.66
N ALA A 137 -3.26 -7.66 -14.23
CA ALA A 137 -3.26 -6.73 -15.35
C ALA A 137 -3.93 -7.33 -16.59
N GLN A 138 -3.71 -8.64 -16.85
CA GLN A 138 -4.37 -9.35 -17.93
C GLN A 138 -5.88 -9.43 -17.69
N PHE A 139 -6.29 -9.87 -16.51
CA PHE A 139 -7.71 -10.00 -16.15
C PHE A 139 -8.43 -8.65 -16.23
N TYR A 140 -7.77 -7.57 -15.80
CA TYR A 140 -8.34 -6.22 -15.92
C TYR A 140 -8.54 -5.78 -17.36
N ARG A 141 -7.55 -6.02 -18.24
CA ARG A 141 -7.68 -5.73 -19.69
C ARG A 141 -8.82 -6.50 -20.33
N GLU A 142 -8.96 -7.79 -20.01
CA GLU A 142 -10.05 -8.64 -20.50
C GLU A 142 -11.43 -8.12 -20.04
N ASN A 143 -11.46 -7.35 -18.95
CA ASN A 143 -12.65 -6.74 -18.38
C ASN A 143 -12.81 -5.24 -18.69
N GLY A 144 -12.05 -4.70 -19.66
CA GLY A 144 -12.17 -3.34 -20.16
C GLY A 144 -11.45 -2.27 -19.34
N ILE A 145 -10.58 -2.65 -18.38
CA ILE A 145 -9.76 -1.73 -17.60
C ILE A 145 -8.35 -1.65 -18.23
N LYS A 146 -7.87 -0.45 -18.54
CA LYS A 146 -6.57 -0.21 -19.17
C LYS A 146 -5.43 -0.38 -18.16
N ALA A 147 -5.04 -1.63 -17.88
CA ALA A 147 -4.06 -2.00 -16.87
C ALA A 147 -2.75 -2.53 -17.45
N VAL A 148 -1.63 -2.18 -16.81
CA VAL A 148 -0.29 -2.66 -17.15
C VAL A 148 0.45 -3.10 -15.88
N ALA A 149 1.13 -4.25 -15.96
CA ALA A 149 2.01 -4.72 -14.88
C ALA A 149 3.43 -4.16 -15.08
N ILE A 150 4.02 -3.65 -13.99
CA ILE A 150 5.42 -3.21 -13.94
C ILE A 150 6.14 -3.92 -12.79
N SER A 151 7.35 -4.42 -13.08
CA SER A 151 8.15 -5.11 -12.08
C SER A 151 9.65 -4.83 -12.26
N SER A 152 10.48 -5.41 -11.39
CA SER A 152 11.94 -5.36 -11.52
C SER A 152 12.45 -6.02 -12.81
N LYS A 153 11.68 -6.94 -13.40
CA LYS A 153 12.01 -7.61 -14.67
C LYS A 153 11.67 -6.76 -15.90
N THR A 154 10.82 -5.75 -15.77
CA THR A 154 10.49 -4.85 -16.88
C THR A 154 11.75 -4.06 -17.28
N PRO A 155 12.19 -4.09 -18.55
CA PRO A 155 13.35 -3.34 -19.00
C PRO A 155 13.27 -1.86 -18.64
N LEU A 156 14.40 -1.24 -18.29
CA LEU A 156 14.42 0.14 -17.78
C LEU A 156 13.80 1.15 -18.77
N ALA A 157 14.05 1.00 -20.06
CA ALA A 157 13.50 1.88 -21.09
C ALA A 157 11.97 1.75 -21.17
N GLU A 158 11.47 0.53 -21.23
CA GLU A 158 10.04 0.22 -21.25
C GLU A 158 9.35 0.68 -19.97
N ARG A 159 9.99 0.47 -18.80
CA ARG A 159 9.46 0.94 -17.52
C ARG A 159 9.30 2.46 -17.50
N LYS A 160 10.28 3.21 -17.99
CA LYS A 160 10.19 4.67 -18.09
C LYS A 160 9.06 5.09 -18.99
N GLU A 161 8.93 4.47 -20.16
CA GLU A 161 7.85 4.76 -21.12
C GLU A 161 6.47 4.52 -20.49
N LEU A 162 6.26 3.33 -19.87
CA LEU A 162 4.99 2.98 -19.22
C LEU A 162 4.65 3.95 -18.08
N ILE A 163 5.64 4.36 -17.29
CA ILE A 163 5.46 5.34 -16.21
C ILE A 163 5.07 6.71 -16.79
N GLU A 164 5.73 7.17 -17.84
CA GLU A 164 5.39 8.47 -18.45
C GLU A 164 4.00 8.44 -19.11
N ARG A 165 3.63 7.34 -19.74
CA ARG A 165 2.26 7.13 -20.27
C ARG A 165 1.22 7.14 -19.16
N PHE A 166 1.50 6.48 -18.03
CA PHE A 166 0.63 6.51 -16.85
C PHE A 166 0.53 7.92 -16.25
N LYS A 167 1.63 8.67 -16.15
CA LYS A 167 1.62 10.05 -15.66
C LYS A 167 0.85 10.99 -16.58
N SER A 168 0.99 10.82 -17.90
CA SER A 168 0.34 11.67 -18.90
C SER A 168 -1.14 11.36 -19.11
N SER A 169 -1.64 10.21 -18.66
CA SER A 169 -3.08 9.93 -18.70
C SER A 169 -3.81 10.92 -17.79
N SER A 170 -4.60 11.81 -18.41
CA SER A 170 -5.19 12.95 -17.72
C SER A 170 -6.54 12.62 -17.10
N ARG A 171 -6.84 13.28 -15.96
CA ARG A 171 -8.10 13.20 -15.17
C ARG A 171 -9.36 13.64 -15.95
N SER A 172 -9.26 14.23 -17.10
CA SER A 172 -10.41 14.86 -17.76
C SER A 172 -10.86 14.11 -19.02
N SER A 173 -11.45 12.92 -18.84
CA SER A 173 -12.21 12.28 -19.92
C SER A 173 -13.62 12.86 -20.13
N SER A 174 -14.07 13.81 -19.30
CA SER A 174 -15.41 14.43 -19.45
C SER A 174 -15.50 15.55 -20.49
N LEU A 175 -14.40 15.98 -21.13
CA LEU A 175 -14.40 17.08 -22.09
C LEU A 175 -13.62 16.82 -23.40
N LYS A 176 -13.16 15.59 -23.66
CA LYS A 176 -12.53 15.28 -24.96
C LYS A 176 -13.41 14.35 -25.78
N SER A 177 -14.13 14.96 -26.74
CA SER A 177 -14.70 14.31 -27.88
C SER A 177 -13.66 13.50 -28.66
N ASP A 178 -13.99 12.26 -29.01
CA ASP A 178 -13.54 11.52 -30.20
C ASP A 178 -12.04 11.26 -30.45
N SER A 179 -11.20 11.13 -29.45
CA SER A 179 -9.92 10.45 -29.67
C SER A 179 -9.71 9.34 -28.65
N THR A 180 -10.26 8.17 -28.93
CA THR A 180 -9.87 6.89 -28.32
C THR A 180 -8.42 6.60 -28.69
N THR A 181 -7.46 7.27 -28.03
CA THR A 181 -6.07 6.83 -28.10
C THR A 181 -5.97 5.55 -27.28
N SER A 182 -5.73 4.44 -27.97
CA SER A 182 -5.50 3.09 -27.43
C SER A 182 -4.33 3.01 -26.44
N ASP A 183 -3.75 4.14 -26.06
CA ASP A 183 -2.43 4.28 -25.44
C ASP A 183 -2.46 4.75 -23.98
N GLU A 184 -3.64 5.06 -23.44
CA GLU A 184 -3.80 5.49 -22.05
C GLU A 184 -3.67 4.30 -21.09
N ILE A 185 -2.99 4.51 -19.94
CA ILE A 185 -2.91 3.57 -18.82
C ILE A 185 -3.68 4.15 -17.64
N GLU A 186 -4.74 3.47 -17.21
CA GLU A 186 -5.54 3.87 -16.04
C GLU A 186 -5.00 3.23 -14.76
N VAL A 187 -4.56 1.96 -14.85
CA VAL A 187 -4.15 1.17 -13.70
C VAL A 187 -2.74 0.63 -13.87
N LEU A 188 -1.91 0.91 -12.88
CA LEU A 188 -0.57 0.39 -12.79
C LEU A 188 -0.52 -0.73 -11.74
N VAL A 189 -0.18 -1.95 -12.15
CA VAL A 189 -0.05 -3.09 -11.23
C VAL A 189 1.42 -3.32 -10.91
N SER A 190 1.79 -3.28 -9.63
CA SER A 190 3.17 -3.42 -9.18
C SER A 190 3.32 -4.44 -8.06
N VAL A 191 4.47 -5.10 -8.01
CA VAL A 191 4.80 -6.08 -6.95
C VAL A 191 5.39 -5.41 -5.73
N ASP A 192 6.37 -4.55 -5.96
CA ASP A 192 7.04 -3.79 -4.93
C ASP A 192 6.81 -2.29 -5.15
N LEU A 193 7.06 -1.54 -4.12
CA LEU A 193 7.09 -0.10 -4.22
C LEU A 193 8.05 0.26 -5.36
N PHE A 194 7.56 1.07 -6.29
CA PHE A 194 8.44 1.63 -7.28
C PHE A 194 9.65 2.20 -6.56
N SER A 195 10.81 1.60 -6.79
CA SER A 195 12.09 2.09 -6.33
C SER A 195 12.25 3.56 -6.74
N GLU A 196 13.15 4.25 -6.15
CA GLU A 196 13.52 5.65 -6.30
C GLU A 196 13.03 6.33 -7.59
N GLY A 197 12.31 7.44 -7.46
CA GLY A 197 11.90 8.29 -8.57
C GLY A 197 10.48 8.13 -9.10
N PHE A 198 9.67 7.17 -8.62
CA PHE A 198 8.25 7.15 -8.97
C PHE A 198 7.49 8.18 -8.14
N ASP A 199 7.14 9.27 -8.78
CA ASP A 199 6.28 10.30 -8.23
C ASP A 199 5.10 10.56 -9.16
N CYS A 200 3.89 10.28 -8.68
CA CYS A 200 2.64 10.48 -9.37
C CYS A 200 1.58 10.87 -8.33
N PRO A 201 1.55 12.14 -7.89
CA PRO A 201 0.69 12.59 -6.82
C PRO A 201 -0.80 12.61 -7.19
N ASP A 202 -1.12 12.61 -8.47
CA ASP A 202 -2.48 12.59 -9.02
C ASP A 202 -3.14 11.20 -9.06
N VAL A 203 -2.53 10.19 -8.46
CA VAL A 203 -3.14 8.88 -8.24
C VAL A 203 -4.40 9.03 -7.38
N GLU A 204 -5.53 8.55 -7.89
CA GLU A 204 -6.87 8.71 -7.29
C GLU A 204 -7.30 7.50 -6.47
N PHE A 205 -6.68 6.32 -6.69
CA PHE A 205 -6.93 5.16 -5.84
C PHE A 205 -5.68 4.30 -5.65
N ILE A 206 -5.68 3.58 -4.54
CA ILE A 206 -4.74 2.50 -4.22
C ILE A 206 -5.53 1.24 -3.96
N GLN A 207 -5.19 0.14 -4.64
CA GLN A 207 -5.76 -1.16 -4.35
C GLN A 207 -4.70 -2.09 -3.74
N LEU A 208 -5.01 -2.61 -2.57
CA LEU A 208 -4.16 -3.52 -1.83
C LEU A 208 -4.60 -4.96 -2.14
N ALA A 209 -3.84 -5.64 -3.00
CA ALA A 209 -4.04 -7.05 -3.37
C ALA A 209 -2.95 -7.96 -2.78
N ARG A 210 -2.14 -7.43 -1.85
CA ARG A 210 -1.07 -8.13 -1.15
C ARG A 210 -1.22 -8.03 0.35
N PRO A 211 -1.53 -9.14 1.05
CA PRO A 211 -1.42 -9.20 2.50
C PRO A 211 0.03 -8.98 2.94
N THR A 212 0.23 -8.30 4.06
CA THR A 212 1.54 -8.09 4.66
C THR A 212 1.45 -7.99 6.19
N LEU A 213 2.51 -8.37 6.87
CA LEU A 213 2.69 -8.20 8.31
C LEU A 213 3.52 -6.93 8.63
N SER A 214 3.98 -6.23 7.60
CA SER A 214 4.84 -5.05 7.74
C SER A 214 4.03 -3.76 7.71
N LEU A 215 3.97 -3.06 8.84
CA LEU A 215 3.40 -1.72 8.93
C LEU A 215 4.09 -0.75 7.96
N ALA A 216 5.41 -0.87 7.79
CA ALA A 216 6.16 -0.03 6.87
C ALA A 216 5.69 -0.22 5.41
N LYS A 217 5.53 -1.47 4.95
CA LYS A 217 4.99 -1.75 3.61
C LYS A 217 3.58 -1.20 3.44
N TYR A 218 2.70 -1.41 4.44
CA TYR A 218 1.34 -0.87 4.41
C TYR A 218 1.35 0.66 4.25
N MET A 219 2.07 1.36 5.12
CA MET A 219 2.13 2.83 5.10
C MET A 219 2.78 3.38 3.81
N GLN A 220 3.78 2.69 3.27
CA GLN A 220 4.38 3.06 2.00
C GLN A 220 3.41 2.88 0.82
N MET A 221 2.66 1.77 0.77
CA MET A 221 1.66 1.52 -0.28
C MET A 221 0.58 2.60 -0.28
N VAL A 222 -0.07 2.83 0.87
CA VAL A 222 -1.14 3.84 0.97
C VAL A 222 -0.61 5.26 0.81
N GLY A 223 0.60 5.55 1.29
CA GLY A 223 1.23 6.86 1.20
C GLY A 223 1.42 7.38 -0.23
N ARG A 224 1.50 6.49 -1.23
CA ARG A 224 1.53 6.90 -2.65
C ARG A 224 0.21 7.55 -3.08
N GLY A 225 -0.91 7.05 -2.59
CA GLY A 225 -2.22 7.62 -2.86
C GLY A 225 -2.53 8.87 -2.05
N LEU A 226 -1.93 9.03 -0.88
CA LEU A 226 -2.21 10.17 0.01
C LEU A 226 -1.48 11.46 -0.36
N ARG A 227 -0.66 11.46 -1.41
CA ARG A 227 -0.01 12.69 -1.89
C ARG A 227 -1.05 13.68 -2.40
N ALA A 228 -0.90 14.94 -1.99
CA ALA A 228 -1.74 16.02 -2.49
C ALA A 228 -1.37 16.37 -3.93
N ALA A 229 -2.37 16.64 -4.76
CA ALA A 229 -2.20 17.12 -6.12
C ALA A 229 -3.31 18.13 -6.46
N GLU A 230 -3.01 19.07 -7.35
CA GLU A 230 -4.01 20.02 -7.83
C GLU A 230 -5.19 19.29 -8.48
N GLY A 231 -6.40 19.68 -8.11
CA GLY A 231 -7.64 19.07 -8.59
C GLY A 231 -7.93 17.67 -8.04
N LYS A 232 -7.14 17.11 -7.13
CA LYS A 232 -7.42 15.84 -6.44
C LYS A 232 -8.18 16.13 -5.15
N GLU A 233 -9.43 15.67 -5.07
CA GLU A 233 -10.28 15.86 -3.90
C GLU A 233 -9.96 14.84 -2.81
N CYS A 234 -9.90 13.56 -3.19
CA CYS A 234 -9.59 12.46 -2.27
C CYS A 234 -8.89 11.30 -2.99
N CYS A 235 -8.32 10.39 -2.22
CA CYS A 235 -7.82 9.10 -2.68
C CYS A 235 -8.74 7.99 -2.17
N VAL A 236 -9.09 7.02 -3.01
CA VAL A 236 -9.83 5.84 -2.59
C VAL A 236 -8.84 4.71 -2.28
N ILE A 237 -8.91 4.15 -1.09
CA ILE A 237 -8.10 2.98 -0.70
C ILE A 237 -9.01 1.77 -0.70
N LEU A 238 -8.71 0.80 -1.57
CA LEU A 238 -9.40 -0.47 -1.70
C LEU A 238 -8.57 -1.56 -1.02
N ASP A 239 -8.92 -1.90 0.20
CA ASP A 239 -8.23 -2.92 0.99
C ASP A 239 -8.87 -4.29 0.78
N ASN A 240 -8.51 -4.96 -0.30
CA ASN A 240 -9.02 -6.29 -0.64
C ASN A 240 -8.37 -7.42 0.20
N VAL A 241 -7.55 -7.08 1.19
CA VAL A 241 -6.79 -8.03 2.00
C VAL A 241 -6.89 -7.76 3.51
N GLY A 242 -7.79 -6.85 3.93
CA GLY A 242 -8.13 -6.62 5.33
C GLY A 242 -7.00 -6.08 6.19
N LEU A 243 -6.07 -5.28 5.65
CA LEU A 243 -4.93 -4.73 6.40
C LEU A 243 -5.36 -3.79 7.53
N TYR A 244 -6.54 -3.14 7.41
CA TYR A 244 -7.07 -2.31 8.49
C TYR A 244 -7.28 -3.07 9.80
N LYS A 245 -7.65 -4.36 9.71
CA LYS A 245 -7.85 -5.23 10.87
C LYS A 245 -6.55 -5.39 11.69
N ARG A 246 -5.40 -5.29 11.02
CA ARG A 246 -4.08 -5.42 11.63
C ARG A 246 -3.45 -4.09 12.01
N PHE A 247 -3.58 -3.09 11.16
CA PHE A 247 -2.84 -1.84 11.27
C PHE A 247 -3.72 -0.62 11.55
N GLY A 248 -5.04 -0.77 11.53
CA GLY A 248 -5.95 0.37 11.56
C GLY A 248 -5.91 1.18 10.26
N LEU A 249 -6.61 2.30 10.27
CA LEU A 249 -6.59 3.25 9.17
C LEU A 249 -5.22 3.94 9.05
N PRO A 250 -4.85 4.44 7.86
CA PRO A 250 -3.56 5.13 7.68
C PRO A 250 -3.35 6.31 8.63
N SER A 251 -4.39 7.09 8.91
CA SER A 251 -4.36 8.29 9.76
C SER A 251 -4.39 8.03 11.26
N VAL A 252 -4.53 6.77 11.68
CA VAL A 252 -4.49 6.40 13.09
C VAL A 252 -3.23 6.94 13.75
N ASP A 253 -3.41 7.65 14.86
CA ASP A 253 -2.28 8.11 15.68
C ASP A 253 -1.66 6.92 16.40
N ARG A 254 -0.37 6.75 16.26
CA ARG A 254 0.40 5.62 16.80
C ARG A 254 1.42 6.12 17.79
N ASP A 255 1.61 5.40 18.88
CA ASP A 255 2.68 5.68 19.84
C ASP A 255 4.05 5.33 19.25
N TRP A 256 4.53 6.20 18.36
CA TRP A 256 5.82 6.05 17.70
C TRP A 256 6.99 5.98 18.67
N GLN A 257 6.86 6.62 19.85
CA GLN A 257 7.90 6.58 20.88
C GLN A 257 8.03 5.18 21.48
N SER A 258 6.92 4.56 21.85
CA SER A 258 6.93 3.18 22.36
C SER A 258 7.43 2.18 21.32
N MET A 259 7.08 2.38 20.03
CA MET A 259 7.59 1.57 18.93
C MET A 259 9.10 1.74 18.74
N PHE A 260 9.59 2.97 18.80
CA PHE A 260 11.01 3.29 18.73
C PHE A 260 11.81 2.63 19.87
N GLU A 261 11.26 2.61 21.06
CA GLU A 261 11.87 1.99 22.23
C GLU A 261 11.69 0.46 22.31
N GLY A 262 10.89 -0.12 21.39
CA GLY A 262 10.62 -1.56 21.39
C GLY A 262 9.72 -2.02 22.54
N ARG A 263 8.87 -1.14 23.07
CA ARG A 263 7.93 -1.43 24.17
C ARG A 263 6.55 -1.89 23.69
N THR A 264 6.21 -1.61 22.45
CA THR A 264 4.91 -1.94 21.86
C THR A 264 4.94 -3.32 21.23
N SER A 265 4.05 -4.20 21.66
CA SER A 265 3.85 -5.52 21.06
C SER A 265 2.94 -5.41 19.81
N LEU A 266 2.95 -6.48 19.00
CA LEU A 266 2.01 -6.59 17.88
C LEU A 266 0.55 -6.68 18.36
N GLU A 267 0.31 -7.30 19.51
CA GLU A 267 -1.01 -7.44 20.13
C GLU A 267 -1.56 -6.09 20.58
N ASP A 268 -0.70 -5.22 21.13
CA ASP A 268 -1.08 -3.86 21.50
C ASP A 268 -1.50 -3.04 20.27
N LEU A 269 -0.75 -3.15 19.15
CA LEU A 269 -1.11 -2.51 17.90
C LEU A 269 -2.47 -2.96 17.34
N LEU A 270 -2.78 -4.25 17.45
CA LEU A 270 -4.06 -4.81 17.02
C LEU A 270 -5.22 -4.30 17.88
N GLN A 271 -5.00 -4.17 19.18
CA GLN A 271 -6.01 -3.68 20.14
C GLN A 271 -6.31 -2.19 19.91
N GLU A 272 -5.28 -1.37 19.70
CA GLU A 272 -5.42 0.04 19.35
C GLU A 272 -6.13 0.23 18.01
N ALA A 273 -5.76 -0.54 16.99
CA ALA A 273 -6.37 -0.49 15.66
C ALA A 273 -7.88 -0.78 15.70
N CYS A 274 -8.31 -1.79 16.48
CA CYS A 274 -9.72 -2.15 16.62
C CYS A 274 -10.53 -1.10 17.38
N MET A 275 -9.97 -0.43 18.39
CA MET A 275 -10.68 0.61 19.15
C MET A 275 -10.85 1.91 18.35
N GLN A 276 -9.94 2.24 17.47
CA GLN A 276 -9.93 3.53 16.75
C GLN A 276 -10.80 3.56 15.50
N VAL A 277 -11.12 2.41 14.90
CA VAL A 277 -12.06 2.31 13.78
C VAL A 277 -13.44 2.91 14.12
N ASN A 278 -13.82 2.92 15.40
CA ASN A 278 -15.10 3.46 15.86
C ASN A 278 -15.11 5.00 16.12
N SER A 279 -13.98 5.68 16.02
CA SER A 279 -13.85 7.09 16.48
C SER A 279 -13.52 8.11 15.40
N HIS A 280 -13.24 7.72 14.13
CA HIS A 280 -12.73 8.65 13.12
C HIS A 280 -13.77 9.03 12.06
N ASN A 281 -13.74 10.33 11.68
CA ASN A 281 -14.54 10.93 10.59
C ASN A 281 -14.16 10.46 9.16
N CYS A 282 -13.35 9.41 9.02
CA CYS A 282 -13.10 8.75 7.74
C CYS A 282 -14.24 7.78 7.46
N ARG A 283 -14.84 7.91 6.30
CA ARG A 283 -15.87 6.98 5.83
C ARG A 283 -15.20 5.63 5.59
N MET A 284 -15.37 4.71 6.53
CA MET A 284 -14.97 3.32 6.36
C MET A 284 -16.22 2.50 6.02
N ASP A 285 -16.31 2.07 4.77
CA ASP A 285 -17.34 1.13 4.33
C ASP A 285 -16.69 -0.25 4.16
N LEU A 286 -17.30 -1.27 4.77
CA LEU A 286 -16.90 -2.65 4.53
C LEU A 286 -17.51 -3.09 3.19
N VAL A 287 -16.63 -3.47 2.26
CA VAL A 287 -17.05 -3.99 0.95
C VAL A 287 -17.79 -5.29 1.16
N MET A 288 -19.02 -5.36 0.69
CA MET A 288 -19.78 -6.61 0.70
C MET A 288 -19.07 -7.62 -0.22
N ASP A 289 -18.94 -8.87 0.20
CA ASP A 289 -18.71 -9.96 -0.75
C ASP A 289 -19.81 -9.84 -1.80
N GLY A 290 -19.43 -9.78 -3.08
CA GLY A 290 -20.39 -9.60 -4.16
C GLY A 290 -21.57 -10.54 -3.97
N ASP A 291 -22.75 -9.97 -3.82
CA ASP A 291 -23.96 -10.75 -3.68
C ASP A 291 -24.04 -11.75 -4.83
N GLU A 292 -24.30 -13.02 -4.53
CA GLU A 292 -24.52 -14.08 -5.54
C GLU A 292 -25.58 -13.70 -6.58
N GLU A 293 -26.38 -12.65 -6.33
CA GLU A 293 -27.39 -12.14 -7.25
C GLU A 293 -26.84 -11.34 -8.44
N MET A 294 -25.59 -10.83 -8.39
CA MET A 294 -25.00 -10.12 -9.54
C MET A 294 -24.24 -11.04 -10.53
N MET A 295 -24.19 -12.34 -10.26
CA MET A 295 -23.59 -13.34 -11.17
C MET A 295 -24.63 -14.15 -11.99
N LYS A 296 -25.86 -13.69 -12.07
CA LYS A 296 -26.87 -14.33 -12.94
C LYS A 296 -27.15 -13.52 -14.19
#